data_204b4d6f80478c36094323c11c5c1a47
#
_entry.id   204b4d6f80478c36094323c11c5c1a47
#
_cell.length_a   1.000
_cell.length_b   1.000
_cell.length_c   1.000
_cell.angle_alpha   90.00
_cell.angle_beta   90.00
_cell.angle_gamma   90.00
#
_symmetry.space_group_name_H-M   'P 1'
#
loop_
_entity.id
_entity.type
_entity.pdbx_description
1 polymer ?
#
loop_
_entity_poly.entity_id
_entity_poly.type
_entity_poly.pdbx_seq_one_letter_code
_entity_poly.pdbx_strand_id
1 'polypeptide(L)'
;MAYQHISVPEQGASIGVNADYSLNVPNQPIIPFIEGDGIGVDITPAMIDVIDAAVNKAYNGERKISWMEVYAGEKATELYGADTYLPEETIDALREYSVSIKGPLMTPVGGGIRSLNVALRQTLDLYVCQRPVRYYPGTPSPVKAPENIDMVIFRENSEDIYAGIEWAAGTPEVQKVIDFLRNDMGVSKIRFPETSGIGIKPVSKEGTERLVRKAIQYVIDNDRDSLTLVHKGNIMKFTEGAFKQWGYELAEREFGATSLDDGPWKTFKNPNTGKSIVIKDSIADAFLQEILLHPKDYDVVATLNLNGDYISDALAAQVGGIGISPGANLADAVAMFEATHGTAPALAGKNSANPSSLILSAEMLLRHLGWVEAADLVVSGVSGAISNARVTGDLAQAIGVDALSCSDYAAAVIQNM
;
A
#
# COMPACT_ATOMS: atom_id res chain seq x y z
N MET A 1 4.05 -7.15 -27.36
CA MET A 1 3.49 -8.49 -27.72
C MET A 1 2.03 -8.32 -28.12
N ALA A 2 1.45 -9.22 -28.90
CA ALA A 2 0.01 -9.19 -29.11
C ALA A 2 -0.65 -9.95 -27.94
N TYR A 3 -1.45 -9.27 -27.16
CA TYR A 3 -2.26 -9.86 -26.12
C TYR A 3 -3.46 -10.60 -26.70
N GLN A 4 -3.99 -11.59 -25.98
CA GLN A 4 -5.13 -12.38 -26.42
C GLN A 4 -6.47 -11.68 -26.13
N HIS A 5 -6.61 -11.11 -24.94
CA HIS A 5 -7.84 -10.45 -24.48
C HIS A 5 -7.64 -8.98 -24.10
N ILE A 6 -6.41 -8.54 -23.85
CA ILE A 6 -6.12 -7.15 -23.50
C ILE A 6 -6.07 -6.30 -24.77
N SER A 7 -6.86 -5.23 -24.78
CA SER A 7 -6.89 -4.25 -25.87
C SER A 7 -5.98 -3.07 -25.52
N VAL A 8 -4.85 -2.96 -26.22
CA VAL A 8 -3.95 -1.80 -26.07
C VAL A 8 -4.58 -0.58 -26.72
N PRO A 9 -4.65 0.57 -26.02
CA PRO A 9 -5.16 1.81 -26.60
C PRO A 9 -4.40 2.21 -27.87
N GLU A 10 -5.12 2.67 -28.91
CA GLU A 10 -4.50 3.14 -30.15
C GLU A 10 -3.65 4.40 -29.96
N GLN A 11 -3.95 5.18 -28.94
CA GLN A 11 -3.25 6.41 -28.58
C GLN A 11 -2.56 6.26 -27.23
N GLY A 12 -1.43 6.92 -27.08
CA GLY A 12 -0.60 6.89 -25.90
C GLY A 12 0.69 6.11 -26.13
N ALA A 13 1.54 6.13 -25.13
CA ALA A 13 2.82 5.44 -25.14
C ALA A 13 3.14 4.84 -23.76
N SER A 14 3.96 3.79 -23.72
CA SER A 14 4.48 3.25 -22.49
C SER A 14 5.40 4.24 -21.78
N ILE A 15 5.43 4.16 -20.44
CA ILE A 15 6.37 4.91 -19.62
C ILE A 15 7.75 4.28 -19.74
N GLY A 16 8.75 5.11 -20.07
CA GLY A 16 10.14 4.66 -20.10
C GLY A 16 10.72 4.61 -18.67
N VAL A 17 11.46 3.57 -18.36
CA VAL A 17 12.21 3.45 -17.09
C VAL A 17 13.70 3.54 -17.39
N ASN A 18 14.36 4.53 -16.81
CA ASN A 18 15.80 4.76 -16.98
C ASN A 18 16.63 3.77 -16.14
N ALA A 19 17.94 3.72 -16.37
CA ALA A 19 18.85 2.83 -15.62
C ALA A 19 18.94 3.14 -14.11
N ASP A 20 18.60 4.35 -13.71
CA ASP A 20 18.51 4.81 -12.32
C ASP A 20 17.08 4.69 -11.75
N TYR A 21 16.20 4.00 -12.48
CA TYR A 21 14.77 3.82 -12.18
C TYR A 21 13.93 5.10 -12.20
N SER A 22 14.46 6.24 -12.63
CA SER A 22 13.64 7.43 -12.90
C SER A 22 12.73 7.19 -14.10
N LEU A 23 11.55 7.81 -14.09
CA LEU A 23 10.55 7.63 -15.12
C LEU A 23 10.68 8.68 -16.22
N ASN A 24 10.54 8.23 -17.47
CA ASN A 24 10.34 9.11 -18.62
C ASN A 24 8.85 9.02 -19.02
N VAL A 25 8.05 9.94 -18.48
CA VAL A 25 6.59 9.92 -18.61
C VAL A 25 6.15 10.73 -19.84
N PRO A 26 5.50 10.10 -20.84
CA PRO A 26 4.94 10.82 -21.98
C PRO A 26 3.73 11.67 -21.57
N ASN A 27 3.34 12.63 -22.41
CA ASN A 27 2.12 13.43 -22.15
C ASN A 27 0.83 12.60 -22.18
N GLN A 28 0.88 11.43 -22.79
CA GLN A 28 -0.24 10.49 -22.84
C GLN A 28 0.26 9.08 -22.53
N PRO A 29 0.53 8.76 -21.23
CA PRO A 29 0.95 7.42 -20.81
C PRO A 29 -0.20 6.42 -20.93
N ILE A 30 0.11 5.19 -21.33
CA ILE A 30 -0.78 4.05 -21.19
C ILE A 30 -0.64 3.53 -19.78
N ILE A 31 -1.75 3.49 -19.02
CA ILE A 31 -1.80 3.02 -17.64
C ILE A 31 -2.72 1.79 -17.56
N PRO A 32 -2.18 0.59 -17.34
CA PRO A 32 -2.98 -0.58 -17.03
C PRO A 32 -3.83 -0.36 -15.77
N PHE A 33 -5.09 -0.80 -15.81
CA PHE A 33 -5.90 -0.87 -14.62
C PHE A 33 -6.64 -2.21 -14.52
N ILE A 34 -6.81 -2.70 -13.31
CA ILE A 34 -7.68 -3.82 -12.96
C ILE A 34 -8.93 -3.26 -12.31
N GLU A 35 -10.11 -3.48 -12.89
CA GLU A 35 -11.38 -2.99 -12.35
C GLU A 35 -11.59 -3.48 -10.90
N GLY A 36 -11.26 -4.75 -10.65
CA GLY A 36 -11.42 -5.40 -9.35
C GLY A 36 -12.75 -6.10 -9.18
N ASP A 37 -12.84 -6.86 -8.08
CA ASP A 37 -14.02 -7.62 -7.71
C ASP A 37 -14.95 -6.82 -6.79
N GLY A 38 -16.18 -7.27 -6.64
CA GLY A 38 -17.16 -6.68 -5.73
C GLY A 38 -17.41 -5.21 -6.04
N ILE A 39 -17.11 -4.29 -5.09
CA ILE A 39 -17.31 -2.83 -5.32
C ILE A 39 -16.36 -2.23 -6.37
N GLY A 40 -15.42 -3.00 -6.89
CA GLY A 40 -14.53 -2.55 -7.97
C GLY A 40 -15.30 -1.98 -9.16
N VAL A 41 -16.41 -2.60 -9.54
CA VAL A 41 -17.29 -2.15 -10.64
C VAL A 41 -17.89 -0.76 -10.42
N ASP A 42 -18.03 -0.32 -9.17
CA ASP A 42 -18.56 1.01 -8.83
C ASP A 42 -17.43 2.05 -8.67
N ILE A 43 -16.37 1.70 -7.92
CA ILE A 43 -15.35 2.66 -7.52
C ILE A 43 -14.29 2.94 -8.59
N THR A 44 -14.02 1.98 -9.48
CA THR A 44 -12.99 2.15 -10.52
C THR A 44 -13.42 3.14 -11.61
N PRO A 45 -14.64 3.09 -12.18
CA PRO A 45 -15.13 4.13 -13.05
C PRO A 45 -15.16 5.51 -12.38
N ALA A 46 -15.62 5.59 -11.14
CA ALA A 46 -15.64 6.84 -10.37
C ALA A 46 -14.23 7.45 -10.18
N MET A 47 -13.23 6.61 -9.94
CA MET A 47 -11.83 7.04 -9.87
C MET A 47 -11.34 7.56 -11.21
N ILE A 48 -11.59 6.86 -12.32
CA ILE A 48 -11.18 7.27 -13.67
C ILE A 48 -11.76 8.66 -14.00
N ASP A 49 -13.05 8.87 -13.74
CA ASP A 49 -13.73 10.16 -13.98
C ASP A 49 -13.06 11.31 -13.22
N VAL A 50 -12.74 11.09 -11.94
CA VAL A 50 -12.09 12.08 -11.08
C VAL A 50 -10.68 12.40 -11.57
N ILE A 51 -9.89 11.40 -11.92
CA ILE A 51 -8.51 11.57 -12.37
C ILE A 51 -8.45 12.25 -13.74
N ASP A 52 -9.29 11.84 -14.68
CA ASP A 52 -9.36 12.46 -16.00
C ASP A 52 -9.77 13.95 -15.89
N ALA A 53 -10.72 14.28 -15.00
CA ALA A 53 -11.11 15.66 -14.74
C ALA A 53 -9.96 16.47 -14.14
N ALA A 54 -9.23 15.92 -13.17
CA ALA A 54 -8.08 16.58 -12.54
C ALA A 54 -6.95 16.84 -13.54
N VAL A 55 -6.59 15.84 -14.35
CA VAL A 55 -5.54 15.95 -15.38
C VAL A 55 -5.94 16.98 -16.44
N ASN A 56 -7.17 16.91 -16.94
CA ASN A 56 -7.67 17.87 -17.93
C ASN A 56 -7.64 19.30 -17.39
N LYS A 57 -8.07 19.52 -16.13
CA LYS A 57 -8.08 20.83 -15.48
C LYS A 57 -6.66 21.37 -15.22
N ALA A 58 -5.74 20.53 -14.76
CA ALA A 58 -4.37 20.95 -14.45
C ALA A 58 -3.58 21.32 -15.71
N TYR A 59 -3.79 20.62 -16.82
CA TYR A 59 -2.94 20.74 -18.01
C TYR A 59 -3.69 21.19 -19.28
N ASN A 60 -4.94 21.65 -19.16
CA ASN A 60 -5.74 22.20 -20.27
C ASN A 60 -5.80 21.27 -21.51
N GLY A 61 -5.84 19.95 -21.29
CA GLY A 61 -5.87 18.95 -22.34
C GLY A 61 -4.51 18.59 -22.99
N GLU A 62 -3.41 19.21 -22.56
CA GLU A 62 -2.06 18.87 -23.06
C GLU A 62 -1.57 17.50 -22.56
N ARG A 63 -2.11 17.04 -21.41
CA ARG A 63 -1.85 15.71 -20.85
C ARG A 63 -3.15 14.93 -20.72
N LYS A 64 -3.05 13.62 -20.92
CA LYS A 64 -4.18 12.69 -20.82
C LYS A 64 -3.67 11.31 -20.45
N ILE A 65 -4.43 10.52 -19.70
CA ILE A 65 -4.13 9.09 -19.47
C ILE A 65 -4.86 8.24 -20.52
N SER A 66 -4.17 7.28 -21.10
CA SER A 66 -4.75 6.19 -21.88
C SER A 66 -4.93 4.98 -20.98
N TRP A 67 -6.15 4.80 -20.48
CA TRP A 67 -6.47 3.68 -19.61
C TRP A 67 -6.52 2.37 -20.41
N MET A 68 -5.85 1.32 -19.91
CA MET A 68 -5.80 -0.02 -20.51
C MET A 68 -6.31 -1.05 -19.51
N GLU A 69 -7.50 -1.61 -19.75
CA GLU A 69 -8.01 -2.65 -18.87
C GLU A 69 -7.20 -3.93 -18.99
N VAL A 70 -6.76 -4.47 -17.86
CA VAL A 70 -6.15 -5.79 -17.70
C VAL A 70 -6.92 -6.58 -16.64
N TYR A 71 -6.91 -7.89 -16.73
CA TYR A 71 -7.89 -8.71 -16.05
C TYR A 71 -7.27 -9.52 -14.91
N ALA A 72 -7.88 -9.45 -13.73
CA ALA A 72 -7.63 -10.32 -12.60
C ALA A 72 -8.93 -10.51 -11.80
N GLY A 73 -8.98 -11.53 -10.93
CA GLY A 73 -10.15 -11.84 -10.12
C GLY A 73 -11.25 -12.54 -10.90
N GLU A 74 -12.50 -12.29 -10.52
CA GLU A 74 -13.67 -12.96 -11.10
C GLU A 74 -13.80 -12.66 -12.61
N LYS A 75 -13.59 -11.42 -13.02
CA LYS A 75 -13.66 -11.01 -14.44
C LYS A 75 -12.64 -11.75 -15.32
N ALA A 76 -11.47 -12.11 -14.78
CA ALA A 76 -10.49 -12.91 -15.51
C ALA A 76 -11.00 -14.33 -15.76
N THR A 77 -11.72 -14.93 -14.81
CA THR A 77 -12.25 -16.30 -15.00
C THR A 77 -13.29 -16.40 -16.11
N GLU A 78 -14.01 -15.30 -16.39
CA GLU A 78 -14.99 -15.25 -17.48
C GLU A 78 -14.32 -15.23 -18.85
N LEU A 79 -13.15 -14.61 -18.98
CA LEU A 79 -12.44 -14.41 -20.25
C LEU A 79 -11.43 -15.53 -20.55
N TYR A 80 -10.72 -16.01 -19.51
CA TYR A 80 -9.59 -16.94 -19.64
C TYR A 80 -9.91 -18.37 -19.18
N GLY A 81 -11.11 -18.60 -18.61
CA GLY A 81 -11.56 -19.88 -18.08
C GLY A 81 -11.62 -19.91 -16.55
N ALA A 82 -12.51 -20.76 -16.01
CA ALA A 82 -13.00 -20.76 -14.63
C ALA A 82 -11.91 -20.83 -13.53
N ASP A 83 -10.72 -21.34 -13.83
CA ASP A 83 -9.64 -21.47 -12.84
C ASP A 83 -8.53 -20.40 -13.02
N THR A 84 -8.70 -19.45 -13.95
CA THR A 84 -7.69 -18.46 -14.29
C THR A 84 -8.02 -17.10 -13.65
N TYR A 85 -7.69 -16.94 -12.38
CA TYR A 85 -7.89 -15.68 -11.63
C TYR A 85 -6.80 -14.62 -11.89
N LEU A 86 -5.63 -15.02 -12.36
CA LEU A 86 -4.51 -14.12 -12.65
C LEU A 86 -3.81 -14.59 -13.94
N PRO A 87 -4.24 -14.11 -15.11
CA PRO A 87 -3.65 -14.47 -16.39
C PRO A 87 -2.20 -14.03 -16.50
N GLU A 88 -1.37 -14.80 -17.20
CA GLU A 88 0.04 -14.48 -17.43
C GLU A 88 0.18 -13.18 -18.26
N GLU A 89 -0.68 -12.95 -19.27
CA GLU A 89 -0.64 -11.72 -20.05
C GLU A 89 -0.97 -10.46 -19.23
N THR A 90 -1.73 -10.59 -18.13
CA THR A 90 -1.91 -9.48 -17.17
C THR A 90 -0.61 -9.14 -16.47
N ILE A 91 0.14 -10.14 -16.01
CA ILE A 91 1.46 -9.94 -15.40
C ILE A 91 2.44 -9.30 -16.40
N ASP A 92 2.43 -9.78 -17.64
CA ASP A 92 3.29 -9.24 -18.70
C ASP A 92 2.94 -7.78 -19.02
N ALA A 93 1.65 -7.45 -19.10
CA ALA A 93 1.20 -6.06 -19.28
C ALA A 93 1.61 -5.14 -18.11
N LEU A 94 1.47 -5.60 -16.87
CA LEU A 94 1.86 -4.84 -15.69
C LEU A 94 3.38 -4.58 -15.65
N ARG A 95 4.21 -5.52 -16.13
CA ARG A 95 5.66 -5.32 -16.28
C ARG A 95 6.02 -4.39 -17.43
N GLU A 96 5.37 -4.56 -18.59
CA GLU A 96 5.66 -3.79 -19.80
C GLU A 96 5.35 -2.31 -19.62
N TYR A 97 4.22 -1.98 -18.95
CA TYR A 97 3.77 -0.60 -18.76
C TYR A 97 4.22 0.03 -17.44
N SER A 98 4.85 -0.72 -16.55
CA SER A 98 5.53 -0.28 -15.33
C SER A 98 4.65 0.38 -14.25
N VAL A 99 3.69 1.24 -14.59
CA VAL A 99 2.82 1.95 -13.63
C VAL A 99 1.37 1.55 -13.86
N SER A 100 0.71 1.09 -12.82
CA SER A 100 -0.65 0.56 -12.89
C SER A 100 -1.48 0.89 -11.66
N ILE A 101 -2.80 0.71 -11.76
CA ILE A 101 -3.72 0.83 -10.63
C ILE A 101 -4.72 -0.33 -10.63
N LYS A 102 -5.18 -0.74 -9.46
CA LYS A 102 -6.18 -1.79 -9.35
C LYS A 102 -7.24 -1.52 -8.28
N GLY A 103 -8.46 -1.94 -8.56
CA GLY A 103 -9.50 -2.12 -7.56
C GLY A 103 -9.23 -3.31 -6.62
N PRO A 104 -10.12 -3.55 -5.66
CA PRO A 104 -9.98 -4.65 -4.71
C PRO A 104 -10.13 -6.00 -5.41
N LEU A 105 -9.41 -7.03 -4.95
CA LEU A 105 -9.51 -8.39 -5.48
C LEU A 105 -9.95 -9.37 -4.39
N MET A 106 -10.87 -10.25 -4.74
CA MET A 106 -11.32 -11.33 -3.87
C MET A 106 -10.26 -12.42 -3.80
N THR A 107 -10.08 -13.00 -2.62
CA THR A 107 -9.28 -14.23 -2.48
C THR A 107 -10.21 -15.41 -2.69
N PRO A 108 -9.97 -16.26 -3.71
CA PRO A 108 -10.80 -17.44 -3.95
C PRO A 108 -10.79 -18.39 -2.75
N VAL A 109 -11.96 -18.90 -2.39
CA VAL A 109 -12.10 -19.92 -1.34
C VAL A 109 -11.86 -21.30 -1.96
N GLY A 110 -10.66 -21.88 -1.73
CA GLY A 110 -10.25 -23.16 -2.29
C GLY A 110 -9.24 -23.02 -3.44
N GLY A 111 -8.65 -24.13 -3.89
CA GLY A 111 -7.81 -24.15 -5.11
C GLY A 111 -6.35 -23.74 -4.95
N GLY A 112 -5.81 -23.59 -3.74
CA GLY A 112 -4.37 -23.40 -3.52
C GLY A 112 -3.85 -21.97 -3.72
N ILE A 113 -4.65 -21.03 -4.24
CA ILE A 113 -4.30 -19.60 -4.31
C ILE A 113 -4.60 -18.98 -2.95
N ARG A 114 -3.57 -18.51 -2.25
CA ARG A 114 -3.75 -17.91 -0.92
C ARG A 114 -4.32 -16.49 -0.98
N SER A 115 -3.84 -15.66 -1.91
CA SER A 115 -4.34 -14.31 -2.15
C SER A 115 -3.82 -13.80 -3.50
N LEU A 116 -4.70 -13.27 -4.34
CA LEU A 116 -4.31 -12.64 -5.61
C LEU A 116 -3.43 -11.41 -5.39
N ASN A 117 -3.71 -10.63 -4.33
CA ASN A 117 -2.88 -9.48 -3.98
C ASN A 117 -1.45 -9.91 -3.61
N VAL A 118 -1.30 -10.97 -2.81
CA VAL A 118 0.02 -11.52 -2.46
C VAL A 118 0.72 -12.08 -3.70
N ALA A 119 0.00 -12.78 -4.58
CA ALA A 119 0.56 -13.29 -5.84
C ALA A 119 1.10 -12.16 -6.73
N LEU A 120 0.35 -11.08 -6.92
CA LEU A 120 0.78 -9.90 -7.68
C LEU A 120 2.05 -9.28 -7.07
N ARG A 121 2.06 -9.06 -5.75
CA ARG A 121 3.19 -8.46 -5.02
C ARG A 121 4.46 -9.30 -5.16
N GLN A 122 4.35 -10.62 -5.03
CA GLN A 122 5.49 -11.53 -5.15
C GLN A 122 5.97 -11.68 -6.60
N THR A 123 5.04 -11.84 -7.56
CA THR A 123 5.39 -12.04 -8.97
C THR A 123 6.03 -10.80 -9.61
N LEU A 124 5.62 -9.60 -9.19
CA LEU A 124 6.16 -8.33 -9.67
C LEU A 124 7.26 -7.77 -8.76
N ASP A 125 7.67 -8.50 -7.73
CA ASP A 125 8.62 -8.09 -6.68
C ASP A 125 8.33 -6.70 -6.10
N LEU A 126 7.05 -6.41 -5.81
CA LEU A 126 6.60 -5.16 -5.21
C LEU A 126 6.92 -5.16 -3.72
N TYR A 127 8.17 -4.93 -3.36
CA TYR A 127 8.70 -5.15 -2.01
C TYR A 127 8.34 -4.05 -1.01
N VAL A 128 7.80 -2.92 -1.45
CA VAL A 128 7.31 -1.84 -0.60
C VAL A 128 5.80 -1.73 -0.72
N CYS A 129 5.08 -1.77 0.39
CA CYS A 129 3.71 -1.28 0.47
C CYS A 129 3.72 0.07 1.20
N GLN A 130 3.43 1.15 0.47
CA GLN A 130 3.38 2.52 1.00
C GLN A 130 1.94 2.92 1.27
N ARG A 131 1.64 3.31 2.52
CA ARG A 131 0.29 3.69 2.97
C ARG A 131 0.35 5.02 3.72
N PRO A 132 0.06 6.16 3.07
CA PRO A 132 -0.12 7.43 3.75
C PRO A 132 -1.41 7.42 4.58
N VAL A 133 -1.33 7.97 5.78
CA VAL A 133 -2.47 8.14 6.68
C VAL A 133 -2.49 9.58 7.14
N ARG A 134 -3.53 10.32 6.73
CA ARG A 134 -3.73 11.71 7.15
C ARG A 134 -5.21 12.01 7.36
N TYR A 135 -5.48 12.98 8.20
CA TYR A 135 -6.83 13.44 8.47
C TYR A 135 -7.31 14.44 7.42
N TYR A 136 -8.57 14.30 6.99
CA TYR A 136 -9.28 15.28 6.17
C TYR A 136 -10.33 15.99 7.05
N PRO A 137 -10.31 17.34 7.14
CA PRO A 137 -11.26 18.07 7.97
C PRO A 137 -12.72 17.74 7.64
N GLY A 138 -13.51 17.42 8.66
CA GLY A 138 -14.90 16.99 8.51
C GLY A 138 -15.08 15.46 8.56
N THR A 139 -14.00 14.69 8.50
CA THR A 139 -14.07 13.24 8.66
C THR A 139 -14.36 12.86 10.12
N PRO A 140 -15.29 11.95 10.39
CA PRO A 140 -15.52 11.45 11.75
C PRO A 140 -14.29 10.68 12.25
N SER A 141 -13.95 10.86 13.53
CA SER A 141 -12.80 10.22 14.15
C SER A 141 -13.09 9.78 15.58
N PRO A 142 -12.58 8.61 16.02
CA PRO A 142 -12.66 8.16 17.40
C PRO A 142 -11.64 8.83 18.33
N VAL A 143 -10.64 9.54 17.78
CA VAL A 143 -9.61 10.23 18.56
C VAL A 143 -9.92 11.71 18.70
N LYS A 144 -9.34 12.34 19.75
CA LYS A 144 -9.67 13.75 20.11
C LYS A 144 -9.08 14.79 19.16
N ALA A 145 -7.93 14.49 18.57
CA ALA A 145 -7.18 15.42 17.73
C ALA A 145 -6.61 14.72 16.49
N PRO A 146 -7.49 14.24 15.57
CA PRO A 146 -7.06 13.46 14.41
C PRO A 146 -6.20 14.29 13.43
N GLU A 147 -6.29 15.61 13.47
CA GLU A 147 -5.44 16.53 12.70
C GLU A 147 -3.95 16.42 13.03
N ASN A 148 -3.60 15.76 14.13
CA ASN A 148 -2.22 15.50 14.50
C ASN A 148 -1.64 14.24 13.84
N ILE A 149 -2.46 13.51 13.09
CA ILE A 149 -2.05 12.29 12.40
C ILE A 149 -1.72 12.62 10.95
N ASP A 150 -0.45 12.53 10.63
CA ASP A 150 0.10 12.61 9.27
C ASP A 150 1.33 11.70 9.20
N MET A 151 1.07 10.41 8.93
CA MET A 151 2.10 9.37 8.90
C MET A 151 2.11 8.65 7.57
N VAL A 152 3.28 8.15 7.18
CA VAL A 152 3.41 7.28 6.00
C VAL A 152 4.05 5.96 6.41
N ILE A 153 3.32 4.88 6.19
CA ILE A 153 3.78 3.52 6.52
C ILE A 153 4.46 2.91 5.30
N PHE A 154 5.70 2.49 5.48
CA PHE A 154 6.46 1.63 4.58
C PHE A 154 6.46 0.22 5.16
N ARG A 155 5.57 -0.60 4.64
CA ARG A 155 5.38 -2.00 5.03
C ARG A 155 6.21 -2.88 4.10
N GLU A 156 7.03 -3.76 4.66
CA GLU A 156 7.66 -4.84 3.88
C GLU A 156 6.56 -5.71 3.25
N ASN A 157 6.76 -6.16 2.03
CA ASN A 157 5.66 -6.68 1.22
C ASN A 157 5.96 -8.05 0.56
N SER A 158 7.14 -8.61 0.78
CA SER A 158 7.62 -9.83 0.10
C SER A 158 7.93 -11.00 1.02
N GLU A 159 8.20 -10.75 2.28
CA GLU A 159 8.65 -11.74 3.28
C GLU A 159 7.67 -11.82 4.47
N ASP A 160 8.19 -12.16 5.63
CA ASP A 160 7.47 -12.34 6.88
C ASP A 160 6.56 -13.59 6.82
N ILE A 161 5.57 -13.68 7.68
CA ILE A 161 4.58 -14.77 7.65
C ILE A 161 3.75 -14.78 6.35
N TYR A 162 3.71 -13.67 5.62
CA TYR A 162 3.08 -13.54 4.31
C TYR A 162 3.78 -14.34 3.20
N ALA A 163 5.01 -14.83 3.43
CA ALA A 163 5.66 -15.83 2.58
C ALA A 163 4.83 -17.12 2.48
N GLY A 164 3.92 -17.34 3.43
CA GLY A 164 2.96 -18.43 3.39
C GLY A 164 3.58 -19.81 3.62
N ILE A 165 4.70 -19.89 4.31
CA ILE A 165 5.38 -21.14 4.63
C ILE A 165 4.79 -21.69 5.92
N GLU A 166 3.80 -22.57 5.79
CA GLU A 166 3.12 -23.17 6.95
C GLU A 166 2.57 -24.56 6.66
N TRP A 167 2.38 -25.32 7.72
CA TRP A 167 1.82 -26.68 7.67
C TRP A 167 0.72 -26.84 8.72
N ALA A 168 -0.37 -27.43 8.30
CA ALA A 168 -1.54 -27.65 9.15
C ALA A 168 -1.28 -28.74 10.21
N ALA A 169 -1.85 -28.54 11.38
CA ALA A 169 -1.82 -29.52 12.46
C ALA A 169 -2.37 -30.89 12.00
N GLY A 170 -1.74 -31.96 12.47
CA GLY A 170 -2.17 -33.34 12.19
C GLY A 170 -1.80 -33.88 10.80
N THR A 171 -1.07 -33.10 9.99
CA THR A 171 -0.59 -33.57 8.68
C THR A 171 0.77 -34.28 8.81
N PRO A 172 1.09 -35.25 7.89
CA PRO A 172 2.41 -35.89 7.84
C PRO A 172 3.54 -34.86 7.60
N GLU A 173 3.27 -33.78 6.89
CA GLU A 173 4.23 -32.74 6.55
C GLU A 173 4.63 -31.93 7.81
N VAL A 174 3.66 -31.51 8.64
CA VAL A 174 3.96 -30.79 9.90
C VAL A 174 4.73 -31.68 10.85
N GLN A 175 4.43 -32.99 10.88
CA GLN A 175 5.15 -33.93 11.74
C GLN A 175 6.64 -34.02 11.35
N LYS A 176 6.97 -34.05 10.05
CA LYS A 176 8.37 -34.00 9.59
C LYS A 176 9.09 -32.73 10.03
N VAL A 177 8.41 -31.58 9.96
CA VAL A 177 8.98 -30.29 10.41
C VAL A 177 9.21 -30.31 11.93
N ILE A 178 8.23 -30.80 12.70
CA ILE A 178 8.34 -30.90 14.16
C ILE A 178 9.47 -31.86 14.56
N ASP A 179 9.58 -33.01 13.90
CA ASP A 179 10.62 -34.01 14.17
C ASP A 179 12.01 -33.46 13.86
N PHE A 180 12.18 -32.76 12.72
CA PHE A 180 13.42 -32.05 12.39
C PHE A 180 13.78 -31.00 13.44
N LEU A 181 12.83 -30.14 13.82
CA LEU A 181 13.08 -29.12 14.85
C LEU A 181 13.49 -29.72 16.20
N ARG A 182 12.86 -30.83 16.59
CA ARG A 182 13.16 -31.50 17.86
C ARG A 182 14.44 -32.31 17.84
N ASN A 183 14.64 -33.13 16.82
CA ASN A 183 15.70 -34.13 16.79
C ASN A 183 17.01 -33.56 16.26
N ASP A 184 16.96 -32.71 15.22
CA ASP A 184 18.13 -32.15 14.56
C ASP A 184 18.49 -30.77 15.09
N MET A 185 17.49 -29.92 15.40
CA MET A 185 17.71 -28.56 15.89
C MET A 185 17.60 -28.42 17.41
N GLY A 186 17.28 -29.49 18.15
CA GLY A 186 17.23 -29.50 19.62
C GLY A 186 16.10 -28.64 20.20
N VAL A 187 15.04 -28.35 19.45
CA VAL A 187 13.92 -27.53 19.91
C VAL A 187 13.03 -28.33 20.85
N SER A 188 12.96 -27.94 22.12
CA SER A 188 12.12 -28.57 23.15
C SER A 188 10.84 -27.80 23.47
N LYS A 189 10.64 -26.63 22.86
CA LYS A 189 9.59 -25.66 23.25
C LYS A 189 8.25 -25.85 22.55
N ILE A 190 8.11 -26.80 21.60
CA ILE A 190 6.82 -27.12 21.00
C ILE A 190 6.02 -27.94 22.01
N ARG A 191 5.08 -27.26 22.67
CA ARG A 191 4.39 -27.79 23.85
C ARG A 191 3.42 -28.94 23.51
N PHE A 192 2.77 -28.84 22.38
CA PHE A 192 1.75 -29.81 21.91
C PHE A 192 2.05 -30.23 20.46
N PRO A 193 3.09 -31.08 20.25
CA PRO A 193 3.59 -31.40 18.92
C PRO A 193 2.56 -32.10 18.02
N GLU A 194 1.66 -32.90 18.60
CA GLU A 194 0.65 -33.68 17.86
C GLU A 194 -0.49 -32.80 17.32
N THR A 195 -0.71 -31.63 17.90
CA THR A 195 -1.83 -30.73 17.56
C THR A 195 -1.38 -29.33 17.16
N SER A 196 -0.09 -29.12 16.98
CA SER A 196 0.46 -27.83 16.56
C SER A 196 0.54 -27.73 15.04
N GLY A 197 0.07 -26.61 14.47
CA GLY A 197 0.49 -26.14 13.18
C GLY A 197 1.83 -25.38 13.31
N ILE A 198 2.63 -25.36 12.26
CA ILE A 198 3.92 -24.63 12.23
C ILE A 198 3.92 -23.65 11.05
N GLY A 199 4.32 -22.41 11.32
CA GLY A 199 4.57 -21.37 10.32
C GLY A 199 5.99 -20.84 10.46
N ILE A 200 6.59 -20.41 9.34
CA ILE A 200 7.94 -19.85 9.28
C ILE A 200 7.83 -18.37 8.92
N LYS A 201 8.61 -17.55 9.65
CA LYS A 201 8.76 -16.11 9.44
C LYS A 201 10.17 -15.81 8.89
N PRO A 202 10.37 -15.80 7.57
CA PRO A 202 11.64 -15.36 7.00
C PRO A 202 11.75 -13.84 7.07
N VAL A 203 12.93 -13.34 7.43
CA VAL A 203 13.29 -11.91 7.37
C VAL A 203 14.73 -11.84 6.91
N SER A 204 14.98 -11.21 5.78
CA SER A 204 16.32 -11.10 5.19
C SER A 204 16.92 -9.70 5.37
N LYS A 205 18.23 -9.63 5.27
CA LYS A 205 18.96 -8.37 5.27
C LYS A 205 18.64 -7.58 4.00
N GLU A 206 18.59 -8.24 2.86
CA GLU A 206 18.30 -7.65 1.55
C GLU A 206 16.89 -7.06 1.51
N GLY A 207 15.88 -7.81 1.96
CA GLY A 207 14.49 -7.35 2.05
C GLY A 207 14.35 -6.15 2.98
N THR A 208 15.02 -6.19 4.14
CA THR A 208 15.05 -5.08 5.09
C THR A 208 15.71 -3.84 4.48
N GLU A 209 16.91 -3.98 3.93
CA GLU A 209 17.68 -2.85 3.41
C GLU A 209 16.97 -2.15 2.25
N ARG A 210 16.38 -2.88 1.31
CA ARG A 210 15.66 -2.27 0.19
C ARG A 210 14.41 -1.49 0.66
N LEU A 211 13.66 -2.00 1.64
CA LEU A 211 12.52 -1.30 2.25
C LEU A 211 12.97 -0.02 2.95
N VAL A 212 13.93 -0.14 3.88
CA VAL A 212 14.39 0.99 4.70
C VAL A 212 15.04 2.07 3.83
N ARG A 213 15.78 1.71 2.78
CA ARG A 213 16.34 2.65 1.81
C ARG A 213 15.25 3.48 1.13
N LYS A 214 14.16 2.83 0.67
CA LYS A 214 13.02 3.56 0.07
C LYS A 214 12.33 4.46 1.09
N ALA A 215 12.20 4.03 2.35
CA ALA A 215 11.62 4.86 3.41
C ALA A 215 12.51 6.08 3.74
N ILE A 216 13.83 5.92 3.84
CA ILE A 216 14.77 7.05 4.06
C ILE A 216 14.73 7.99 2.87
N GLN A 217 14.74 7.47 1.64
CA GLN A 217 14.65 8.32 0.44
C GLN A 217 13.35 9.13 0.44
N TYR A 218 12.22 8.53 0.81
CA TYR A 218 10.96 9.24 0.95
C TYR A 218 11.03 10.36 2.00
N VAL A 219 11.68 10.12 3.15
CA VAL A 219 11.91 11.16 4.18
C VAL A 219 12.70 12.34 3.60
N ILE A 220 13.75 12.06 2.82
CA ILE A 220 14.58 13.07 2.17
C ILE A 220 13.79 13.87 1.13
N ASP A 221 13.10 13.20 0.22
CA ASP A 221 12.42 13.81 -0.93
C ASP A 221 11.20 14.65 -0.50
N ASN A 222 10.56 14.27 0.60
CA ASN A 222 9.37 14.97 1.13
C ASN A 222 9.68 15.85 2.35
N ASP A 223 10.96 16.07 2.66
CA ASP A 223 11.45 16.88 3.79
C ASP A 223 10.79 16.54 5.13
N ARG A 224 10.56 15.24 5.36
CA ARG A 224 10.00 14.70 6.59
C ARG A 224 11.00 14.76 7.75
N ASP A 225 10.53 14.71 9.00
CA ASP A 225 11.36 14.88 10.20
C ASP A 225 12.05 13.62 10.67
N SER A 226 11.40 12.46 10.50
CA SER A 226 11.90 11.22 11.08
C SER A 226 11.46 9.95 10.35
N LEU A 227 12.27 8.89 10.51
CA LEU A 227 11.92 7.52 10.23
C LEU A 227 11.91 6.71 11.53
N THR A 228 10.81 5.99 11.79
CA THR A 228 10.70 5.07 12.93
C THR A 228 10.70 3.62 12.43
N LEU A 229 11.67 2.83 12.88
CA LEU A 229 11.72 1.39 12.65
C LEU A 229 10.84 0.69 13.71
N VAL A 230 9.69 0.16 13.30
CA VAL A 230 8.77 -0.52 14.24
C VAL A 230 8.99 -2.02 14.18
N HIS A 231 9.19 -2.65 15.36
CA HIS A 231 9.59 -4.05 15.47
C HIS A 231 9.21 -4.67 16.81
N LYS A 232 9.23 -6.00 16.90
CA LYS A 232 9.13 -6.77 18.17
C LYS A 232 10.44 -7.50 18.50
N GLY A 233 11.56 -6.84 18.31
CA GLY A 233 12.91 -7.41 18.41
C GLY A 233 13.34 -7.82 19.82
N ASN A 234 12.65 -7.36 20.88
CA ASN A 234 12.87 -7.85 22.24
C ASN A 234 12.45 -9.32 22.44
N ILE A 235 11.53 -9.82 21.60
CA ILE A 235 11.05 -11.21 21.58
C ILE A 235 11.65 -11.97 20.41
N MET A 236 11.53 -11.46 19.19
CA MET A 236 12.00 -12.08 17.93
C MET A 236 13.36 -11.50 17.54
N LYS A 237 14.41 -11.90 18.26
CA LYS A 237 15.73 -11.27 18.19
C LYS A 237 16.41 -11.38 16.83
N PHE A 238 16.25 -12.52 16.14
CA PHE A 238 16.94 -12.83 14.88
C PHE A 238 16.15 -12.54 13.63
N THR A 239 14.92 -12.07 13.77
CA THR A 239 14.07 -11.59 12.70
C THR A 239 13.75 -10.11 12.90
N GLU A 240 12.82 -9.76 13.76
CA GLU A 240 12.44 -8.37 14.05
C GLU A 240 13.59 -7.53 14.66
N GLY A 241 14.40 -8.12 15.52
CA GLY A 241 15.59 -7.46 16.09
C GLY A 241 16.67 -7.25 15.04
N ALA A 242 16.84 -8.20 14.12
CA ALA A 242 17.75 -8.08 12.99
C ALA A 242 17.26 -6.99 12.00
N PHE A 243 15.95 -6.92 11.70
CA PHE A 243 15.35 -5.83 10.92
C PHE A 243 15.77 -4.46 11.47
N LYS A 244 15.59 -4.22 12.77
CA LYS A 244 16.02 -2.98 13.41
C LYS A 244 17.50 -2.71 13.21
N GLN A 245 18.34 -3.71 13.50
CA GLN A 245 19.80 -3.59 13.40
C GLN A 245 20.23 -3.24 11.97
N TRP A 246 19.76 -3.99 10.97
CA TRP A 246 20.10 -3.75 9.57
C TRP A 246 19.60 -2.40 9.06
N GLY A 247 18.45 -1.93 9.56
CA GLY A 247 17.95 -0.60 9.25
C GLY A 247 18.87 0.51 9.74
N TYR A 248 19.40 0.41 10.96
CA TYR A 248 20.39 1.36 11.48
C TYR A 248 21.73 1.25 10.74
N GLU A 249 22.23 0.04 10.49
CA GLU A 249 23.47 -0.19 9.74
C GLU A 249 23.40 0.40 8.32
N LEU A 250 22.24 0.28 7.66
CA LEU A 250 21.99 0.91 6.36
C LEU A 250 22.07 2.43 6.46
N ALA A 251 21.39 3.03 7.42
CA ALA A 251 21.38 4.48 7.62
C ALA A 251 22.81 5.03 7.84
N GLU A 252 23.62 4.33 8.64
CA GLU A 252 25.02 4.69 8.86
C GLU A 252 25.85 4.56 7.57
N ARG A 253 25.73 3.43 6.89
CA ARG A 253 26.58 3.09 5.72
C ARG A 253 26.26 3.93 4.49
N GLU A 254 24.98 4.16 4.18
CA GLU A 254 24.55 4.78 2.92
C GLU A 254 24.19 6.26 3.05
N PHE A 255 23.73 6.67 4.24
CA PHE A 255 23.26 8.05 4.47
C PHE A 255 24.14 8.84 5.46
N GLY A 256 25.22 8.20 5.97
CA GLY A 256 26.16 8.85 6.89
C GLY A 256 25.55 9.20 8.25
N ALA A 257 24.52 8.48 8.68
CA ALA A 257 23.88 8.73 9.95
C ALA A 257 24.82 8.43 11.14
N THR A 258 24.78 9.29 12.15
CA THR A 258 25.59 9.19 13.37
C THR A 258 24.69 9.12 14.60
N SER A 259 25.22 8.74 15.76
CA SER A 259 24.44 8.69 17.00
C SER A 259 23.89 10.06 17.36
N LEU A 260 22.61 10.10 17.72
CA LEU A 260 21.95 11.30 18.25
C LEU A 260 22.22 11.37 19.76
N ASP A 261 22.86 12.44 20.21
CA ASP A 261 23.15 12.73 21.63
C ASP A 261 23.75 11.53 22.40
N ASP A 262 24.67 10.79 21.75
CA ASP A 262 25.29 9.56 22.25
C ASP A 262 24.29 8.43 22.59
N GLY A 263 23.03 8.60 22.18
CA GLY A 263 21.96 7.62 22.37
C GLY A 263 21.89 6.55 21.26
N PRO A 264 20.90 5.65 21.34
CA PRO A 264 20.73 4.57 20.37
C PRO A 264 20.21 5.04 19.02
N TRP A 265 19.54 6.18 18.96
CA TRP A 265 18.97 6.74 17.73
C TRP A 265 20.06 7.37 16.86
N LYS A 266 19.77 7.52 15.58
CA LYS A 266 20.70 8.10 14.61
C LYS A 266 20.12 9.38 14.00
N THR A 267 21.01 10.23 13.50
CA THR A 267 20.64 11.45 12.80
C THR A 267 21.58 11.73 11.64
N PHE A 268 21.05 12.36 10.61
CA PHE A 268 21.86 12.88 9.48
C PHE A 268 21.16 14.13 8.92
N LYS A 269 21.83 14.86 8.03
CA LYS A 269 21.27 16.03 7.38
C LYS A 269 20.59 15.66 6.07
N ASN A 270 19.38 16.16 5.83
CA ASN A 270 18.76 16.09 4.51
C ASN A 270 19.68 16.78 3.50
N PRO A 271 20.16 16.07 2.46
CA PRO A 271 21.10 16.64 1.48
C PRO A 271 20.50 17.79 0.67
N ASN A 272 19.14 17.85 0.55
CA ASN A 272 18.45 18.86 -0.24
C ASN A 272 18.16 20.14 0.55
N THR A 273 17.83 20.04 1.85
CA THR A 273 17.34 21.15 2.66
C THR A 273 18.25 21.51 3.84
N GLY A 274 19.13 20.61 4.25
CA GLY A 274 19.98 20.75 5.44
C GLY A 274 19.27 20.48 6.76
N LYS A 275 17.96 20.15 6.75
CA LYS A 275 17.18 19.78 7.93
C LYS A 275 17.73 18.52 8.58
N SER A 276 17.70 18.44 9.90
CA SER A 276 18.05 17.19 10.60
C SER A 276 16.95 16.16 10.46
N ILE A 277 17.30 14.96 10.04
CA ILE A 277 16.43 13.79 10.01
C ILE A 277 16.84 12.85 11.14
N VAL A 278 15.85 12.33 11.88
CA VAL A 278 16.06 11.37 12.97
C VAL A 278 15.62 9.98 12.55
N ILE A 279 16.51 9.00 12.72
CA ILE A 279 16.18 7.57 12.60
C ILE A 279 16.08 7.01 14.01
N LYS A 280 14.90 6.49 14.35
CA LYS A 280 14.60 5.94 15.66
C LYS A 280 13.89 4.58 15.56
N ASP A 281 13.72 3.90 16.67
CA ASP A 281 12.97 2.65 16.71
C ASP A 281 11.89 2.66 17.81
N SER A 282 10.89 1.81 17.64
CA SER A 282 9.84 1.58 18.62
C SER A 282 9.43 0.11 18.64
N ILE A 283 9.17 -0.43 19.83
CA ILE A 283 8.59 -1.76 19.98
C ILE A 283 7.11 -1.70 19.55
N ALA A 284 6.66 -2.65 18.74
CA ALA A 284 5.38 -2.61 18.04
C ALA A 284 4.16 -2.39 18.97
N ASP A 285 4.09 -3.04 20.12
CA ASP A 285 3.00 -2.84 21.08
C ASP A 285 3.05 -1.46 21.78
N ALA A 286 4.25 -0.93 22.03
CA ALA A 286 4.41 0.45 22.49
C ALA A 286 3.99 1.44 21.42
N PHE A 287 4.40 1.20 20.16
CA PHE A 287 4.02 2.05 19.02
C PHE A 287 2.51 2.14 18.84
N LEU A 288 1.76 1.04 18.96
CA LEU A 288 0.29 1.04 18.90
C LEU A 288 -0.37 1.91 19.96
N GLN A 289 0.26 2.07 21.13
CA GLN A 289 -0.17 3.01 22.15
C GLN A 289 0.24 4.45 21.81
N GLU A 290 1.50 4.64 21.40
CA GLU A 290 2.07 5.97 21.13
C GLU A 290 1.36 6.71 20.00
N ILE A 291 0.92 6.04 18.94
CA ILE A 291 0.16 6.67 17.84
C ILE A 291 -1.20 7.24 18.29
N LEU A 292 -1.71 6.81 19.46
CA LEU A 292 -2.91 7.38 20.08
C LEU A 292 -2.59 8.53 21.04
N LEU A 293 -1.47 8.46 21.76
CA LEU A 293 -1.09 9.40 22.82
C LEU A 293 -0.25 10.56 22.27
N HIS A 294 0.68 10.27 21.36
CA HIS A 294 1.71 11.18 20.88
C HIS A 294 1.89 11.09 19.35
N PRO A 295 0.80 11.19 18.54
CA PRO A 295 0.90 10.99 17.08
C PRO A 295 1.89 11.94 16.39
N LYS A 296 2.10 13.16 16.91
CA LYS A 296 3.05 14.12 16.36
C LYS A 296 4.52 13.72 16.43
N ASP A 297 4.84 12.73 17.26
CA ASP A 297 6.22 12.25 17.39
C ASP A 297 6.61 11.29 16.27
N TYR A 298 5.66 10.90 15.42
CA TYR A 298 5.84 9.92 14.36
C TYR A 298 5.50 10.52 12.99
N ASP A 299 6.35 10.23 12.01
CA ASP A 299 6.23 10.78 10.67
C ASP A 299 6.25 9.65 9.62
N VAL A 300 7.42 9.14 9.25
CA VAL A 300 7.54 7.96 8.39
C VAL A 300 7.86 6.73 9.24
N VAL A 301 7.21 5.62 8.93
CA VAL A 301 7.36 4.35 9.64
C VAL A 301 7.79 3.28 8.67
N ALA A 302 8.87 2.54 8.98
CA ALA A 302 9.23 1.32 8.27
C ALA A 302 9.06 0.11 9.20
N THR A 303 8.43 -0.94 8.70
CA THR A 303 8.14 -2.13 9.50
C THR A 303 7.96 -3.37 8.65
N LEU A 304 8.03 -4.55 9.27
CA LEU A 304 7.80 -5.83 8.63
C LEU A 304 6.33 -6.01 8.24
N ASN A 305 6.06 -6.99 7.40
CA ASN A 305 4.82 -7.17 6.68
C ASN A 305 3.59 -7.24 7.61
N LEU A 306 3.56 -8.14 8.58
CA LEU A 306 2.42 -8.28 9.49
C LEU A 306 2.20 -7.04 10.37
N ASN A 307 3.28 -6.49 10.93
CA ASN A 307 3.18 -5.28 11.75
C ASN A 307 2.61 -4.12 10.91
N GLY A 308 3.08 -3.97 9.67
CA GLY A 308 2.61 -2.93 8.75
C GLY A 308 1.13 -3.07 8.39
N ASP A 309 0.64 -4.30 8.25
CA ASP A 309 -0.78 -4.57 8.03
C ASP A 309 -1.64 -4.08 9.20
N TYR A 310 -1.30 -4.48 10.41
CA TYR A 310 -2.05 -4.06 11.60
C TYR A 310 -1.96 -2.56 11.87
N ILE A 311 -0.78 -1.98 11.75
CA ILE A 311 -0.53 -0.57 12.06
C ILE A 311 -1.26 0.34 11.08
N SER A 312 -1.23 0.04 9.78
CA SER A 312 -1.89 0.89 8.78
C SER A 312 -3.41 0.94 8.97
N ASP A 313 -4.04 -0.19 9.31
CA ASP A 313 -5.49 -0.23 9.55
C ASP A 313 -5.87 0.44 10.89
N ALA A 314 -5.03 0.26 11.93
CA ALA A 314 -5.23 0.95 13.20
C ALA A 314 -5.09 2.48 13.08
N LEU A 315 -4.20 2.97 12.23
CA LEU A 315 -4.07 4.39 11.92
C LEU A 315 -5.21 4.88 11.02
N ALA A 316 -5.60 4.13 10.00
CA ALA A 316 -6.72 4.46 9.14
C ALA A 316 -8.00 4.68 9.93
N ALA A 317 -8.27 3.85 10.92
CA ALA A 317 -9.44 3.98 11.81
C ALA A 317 -9.45 5.31 12.57
N GLN A 318 -8.29 5.89 12.87
CA GLN A 318 -8.17 7.15 13.62
C GLN A 318 -8.49 8.38 12.76
N VAL A 319 -8.42 8.27 11.44
CA VAL A 319 -8.63 9.38 10.51
C VAL A 319 -9.91 9.24 9.67
N GLY A 320 -10.74 8.22 9.93
CA GLY A 320 -12.04 8.06 9.27
C GLY A 320 -12.27 6.69 8.63
N GLY A 321 -11.29 5.80 8.68
CA GLY A 321 -11.39 4.41 8.22
C GLY A 321 -10.72 4.13 6.87
N ILE A 322 -10.72 2.85 6.53
CA ILE A 322 -10.05 2.34 5.31
C ILE A 322 -10.67 2.83 3.99
N GLY A 323 -11.91 3.32 4.02
CA GLY A 323 -12.59 3.88 2.84
C GLY A 323 -11.94 5.14 2.27
N ILE A 324 -11.08 5.81 3.05
CA ILE A 324 -10.32 7.00 2.62
C ILE A 324 -8.79 6.80 2.72
N SER A 325 -8.34 5.56 2.84
CA SER A 325 -6.92 5.24 3.00
C SER A 325 -6.34 4.72 1.68
N PRO A 326 -5.37 5.43 1.07
CA PRO A 326 -4.74 4.99 -0.17
C PRO A 326 -3.58 4.03 0.06
N GLY A 327 -3.16 3.35 -1.00
CA GLY A 327 -2.00 2.48 -1.00
C GLY A 327 -1.27 2.40 -2.33
N ALA A 328 0.02 2.12 -2.24
CA ALA A 328 0.87 1.80 -3.38
C ALA A 328 1.75 0.60 -3.06
N ASN A 329 1.99 -0.24 -4.04
CA ASN A 329 2.97 -1.31 -3.98
C ASN A 329 4.07 -1.01 -4.99
N LEU A 330 5.30 -0.91 -4.51
CA LEU A 330 6.42 -0.39 -5.29
C LEU A 330 7.55 -1.39 -5.37
N ALA A 331 8.12 -1.51 -6.56
CA ALA A 331 9.43 -2.08 -6.84
C ALA A 331 10.38 -0.97 -7.32
N ASP A 332 11.53 -1.35 -7.89
CA ASP A 332 12.41 -0.35 -8.50
C ASP A 332 11.86 0.16 -9.84
N ALA A 333 11.34 -0.75 -10.68
CA ALA A 333 10.87 -0.41 -12.03
C ALA A 333 9.35 -0.53 -12.21
N VAL A 334 8.62 -1.06 -11.23
CA VAL A 334 7.17 -1.30 -11.33
C VAL A 334 6.47 -0.70 -10.12
N ALA A 335 5.36 -0.03 -10.36
CA ALA A 335 4.49 0.53 -9.33
C ALA A 335 3.04 0.14 -9.58
N MET A 336 2.36 -0.37 -8.56
CA MET A 336 0.94 -0.70 -8.61
C MET A 336 0.19 -0.03 -7.45
N PHE A 337 -0.72 0.87 -7.78
CA PHE A 337 -1.54 1.59 -6.82
C PHE A 337 -2.82 0.83 -6.55
N GLU A 338 -3.31 0.85 -5.31
CA GLU A 338 -4.51 0.09 -4.94
C GLU A 338 -5.25 0.69 -3.75
N ALA A 339 -6.57 0.50 -3.72
CA ALA A 339 -7.34 0.72 -2.50
C ALA A 339 -6.92 -0.26 -1.39
N THR A 340 -6.91 0.19 -0.15
CA THR A 340 -6.48 -0.64 1.00
C THR A 340 -7.60 -1.52 1.56
N HIS A 341 -8.87 -1.24 1.23
CA HIS A 341 -10.03 -2.03 1.64
C HIS A 341 -10.26 -3.26 0.75
N GLY A 342 -11.10 -4.19 1.22
CA GLY A 342 -11.53 -5.37 0.49
C GLY A 342 -12.66 -5.11 -0.52
N THR A 343 -13.22 -6.20 -1.06
CA THR A 343 -14.20 -6.20 -2.16
C THR A 343 -15.62 -5.84 -1.74
N ALA A 344 -15.97 -5.87 -0.45
CA ALA A 344 -17.28 -5.58 0.11
C ALA A 344 -18.47 -6.07 -0.78
N PRO A 345 -18.59 -7.38 -1.05
CA PRO A 345 -19.50 -7.91 -2.07
C PRO A 345 -20.97 -7.57 -1.81
N ALA A 346 -21.35 -7.29 -0.56
CA ALA A 346 -22.70 -6.86 -0.22
C ALA A 346 -23.09 -5.48 -0.79
N LEU A 347 -22.11 -4.67 -1.20
CA LEU A 347 -22.30 -3.33 -1.77
C LEU A 347 -22.06 -3.29 -3.28
N ALA A 348 -21.59 -4.36 -3.88
CA ALA A 348 -21.24 -4.45 -5.30
C ALA A 348 -22.43 -4.08 -6.21
N GLY A 349 -22.20 -3.21 -7.20
CA GLY A 349 -23.20 -2.78 -8.18
C GLY A 349 -24.33 -1.91 -7.61
N LYS A 350 -24.22 -1.47 -6.35
CA LYS A 350 -25.24 -0.61 -5.71
C LYS A 350 -24.93 0.88 -5.80
N ASN A 351 -23.83 1.25 -6.40
CA ASN A 351 -23.38 2.64 -6.50
C ASN A 351 -23.36 3.37 -5.14
N SER A 352 -22.97 2.68 -4.07
CA SER A 352 -23.05 3.21 -2.70
C SER A 352 -21.71 3.16 -1.94
N ALA A 353 -20.70 2.49 -2.51
CA ALA A 353 -19.38 2.39 -1.92
C ALA A 353 -18.64 3.74 -1.99
N ASN A 354 -17.74 3.97 -1.02
CA ASN A 354 -16.86 5.14 -1.00
C ASN A 354 -15.67 4.92 -1.95
N PRO A 355 -15.50 5.71 -3.02
CA PRO A 355 -14.39 5.55 -3.95
C PRO A 355 -13.10 6.25 -3.50
N SER A 356 -13.09 6.95 -2.35
CA SER A 356 -11.98 7.84 -1.94
C SER A 356 -10.65 7.11 -1.80
N SER A 357 -10.64 5.88 -1.29
CA SER A 357 -9.40 5.11 -1.15
C SER A 357 -8.73 4.88 -2.51
N LEU A 358 -9.49 4.51 -3.54
CA LEU A 358 -8.97 4.30 -4.89
C LEU A 358 -8.63 5.64 -5.59
N ILE A 359 -9.44 6.68 -5.39
CA ILE A 359 -9.17 8.04 -5.90
C ILE A 359 -7.85 8.57 -5.31
N LEU A 360 -7.63 8.43 -4.01
CA LEU A 360 -6.40 8.86 -3.36
C LEU A 360 -5.20 7.97 -3.70
N SER A 361 -5.42 6.69 -4.03
CA SER A 361 -4.36 5.83 -4.59
C SER A 361 -3.96 6.30 -5.99
N ALA A 362 -4.91 6.73 -6.79
CA ALA A 362 -4.64 7.35 -8.09
C ALA A 362 -3.99 8.74 -7.95
N GLU A 363 -4.26 9.48 -6.88
CA GLU A 363 -3.51 10.69 -6.53
C GLU A 363 -2.03 10.38 -6.31
N MET A 364 -1.72 9.30 -5.56
CA MET A 364 -0.33 8.86 -5.39
C MET A 364 0.30 8.45 -6.74
N LEU A 365 -0.47 7.83 -7.65
CA LEU A 365 -0.02 7.52 -9.01
C LEU A 365 0.34 8.80 -9.76
N LEU A 366 -0.48 9.85 -9.72
CA LEU A 366 -0.19 11.12 -10.36
C LEU A 366 1.11 11.75 -9.83
N ARG A 367 1.34 11.72 -8.51
CA ARG A 367 2.63 12.17 -7.93
C ARG A 367 3.80 11.33 -8.41
N HIS A 368 3.63 10.01 -8.52
CA HIS A 368 4.65 9.11 -9.04
C HIS A 368 5.00 9.40 -10.50
N LEU A 369 4.04 9.86 -11.30
CA LEU A 369 4.24 10.34 -12.66
C LEU A 369 4.86 11.75 -12.74
N GLY A 370 5.03 12.45 -11.59
CA GLY A 370 5.45 13.84 -11.56
C GLY A 370 4.35 14.83 -11.99
N TRP A 371 3.09 14.43 -11.95
CA TRP A 371 1.93 15.26 -12.29
C TRP A 371 1.30 15.88 -11.04
N VAL A 372 2.12 16.68 -10.34
CA VAL A 372 1.83 17.19 -8.99
C VAL A 372 0.61 18.11 -8.96
N GLU A 373 0.43 18.95 -10.00
CA GLU A 373 -0.68 19.89 -10.08
C GLU A 373 -2.03 19.17 -10.15
N ALA A 374 -2.09 18.07 -10.93
CA ALA A 374 -3.30 17.24 -10.99
C ALA A 374 -3.54 16.50 -9.67
N ALA A 375 -2.49 15.99 -9.03
CA ALA A 375 -2.58 15.35 -7.71
C ALA A 375 -3.13 16.31 -6.65
N ASP A 376 -2.65 17.55 -6.63
CA ASP A 376 -3.12 18.59 -5.70
C ASP A 376 -4.59 18.95 -5.90
N LEU A 377 -5.08 18.94 -7.14
CA LEU A 377 -6.51 19.11 -7.44
C LEU A 377 -7.34 17.95 -6.86
N VAL A 378 -6.88 16.71 -6.98
CA VAL A 378 -7.58 15.55 -6.40
C VAL A 378 -7.68 15.68 -4.88
N VAL A 379 -6.58 16.05 -4.21
CA VAL A 379 -6.57 16.29 -2.76
C VAL A 379 -7.56 17.39 -2.36
N SER A 380 -7.53 18.50 -3.10
CA SER A 380 -8.44 19.64 -2.86
C SER A 380 -9.89 19.21 -3.04
N GLY A 381 -10.18 18.44 -4.09
CA GLY A 381 -11.51 17.91 -4.39
C GLY A 381 -12.05 17.01 -3.29
N VAL A 382 -11.25 16.02 -2.84
CA VAL A 382 -11.63 15.12 -1.75
C VAL A 382 -11.83 15.88 -0.44
N SER A 383 -10.88 16.74 -0.08
CA SER A 383 -10.96 17.57 1.14
C SER A 383 -12.18 18.48 1.11
N GLY A 384 -12.46 19.11 -0.03
CA GLY A 384 -13.62 20.00 -0.20
C GLY A 384 -14.96 19.26 -0.11
N ALA A 385 -15.07 18.08 -0.75
CA ALA A 385 -16.28 17.27 -0.66
C ALA A 385 -16.56 16.84 0.79
N ILE A 386 -15.56 16.35 1.52
CA ILE A 386 -15.69 15.95 2.92
C ILE A 386 -16.05 17.14 3.80
N SER A 387 -15.35 18.27 3.69
CA SER A 387 -15.58 19.47 4.50
C SER A 387 -16.98 20.07 4.28
N ASN A 388 -17.54 19.89 3.07
CA ASN A 388 -18.89 20.31 2.73
C ASN A 388 -19.96 19.23 3.08
N ALA A 389 -19.58 18.19 3.84
CA ALA A 389 -20.45 17.09 4.24
C ALA A 389 -21.11 16.35 3.04
N ARG A 390 -20.46 16.38 1.87
CA ARG A 390 -20.88 15.67 0.66
C ARG A 390 -20.13 14.35 0.56
N VAL A 391 -20.63 13.34 1.27
CA VAL A 391 -19.94 12.07 1.53
C VAL A 391 -20.82 10.86 1.31
N THR A 392 -20.23 9.69 1.15
CA THR A 392 -20.90 8.39 1.03
C THR A 392 -21.37 7.85 2.38
N GLY A 393 -22.15 6.76 2.36
CA GLY A 393 -22.87 6.25 3.52
C GLY A 393 -22.02 5.92 4.75
N ASP A 394 -20.79 5.48 4.56
CA ASP A 394 -19.83 5.17 5.62
C ASP A 394 -19.48 6.39 6.50
N LEU A 395 -19.28 7.55 5.88
CA LEU A 395 -19.00 8.80 6.59
C LEU A 395 -20.29 9.54 6.95
N ALA A 396 -21.29 9.54 6.07
CA ALA A 396 -22.58 10.23 6.24
C ALA A 396 -23.32 9.79 7.51
N GLN A 397 -23.34 8.48 7.79
CA GLN A 397 -23.97 7.92 8.98
C GLN A 397 -23.38 8.49 10.28
N ALA A 398 -22.06 8.66 10.31
CA ALA A 398 -21.37 9.12 11.51
C ALA A 398 -21.52 10.64 11.76
N ILE A 399 -21.70 11.43 10.70
CA ILE A 399 -21.90 12.89 10.82
C ILE A 399 -23.36 13.32 10.73
N GLY A 400 -24.30 12.38 10.49
CA GLY A 400 -25.73 12.65 10.52
C GLY A 400 -26.27 13.42 9.31
N VAL A 401 -25.74 13.15 8.10
CA VAL A 401 -26.19 13.76 6.84
C VAL A 401 -26.70 12.71 5.86
N ASP A 402 -27.38 13.15 4.80
CA ASP A 402 -27.78 12.26 3.71
C ASP A 402 -26.57 11.77 2.92
N ALA A 403 -26.54 10.46 2.65
CA ALA A 403 -25.44 9.84 1.91
C ALA A 403 -25.54 10.13 0.41
N LEU A 404 -24.39 10.44 -0.22
CA LEU A 404 -24.28 10.44 -1.67
C LEU A 404 -24.06 9.01 -2.19
N SER A 405 -24.46 8.80 -3.45
CA SER A 405 -24.01 7.63 -4.21
C SER A 405 -22.51 7.72 -4.53
N CYS A 406 -21.90 6.61 -4.95
CA CYS A 406 -20.50 6.57 -5.38
C CYS A 406 -20.23 7.59 -6.51
N SER A 407 -21.05 7.59 -7.55
CA SER A 407 -20.92 8.52 -8.69
C SER A 407 -21.22 9.98 -8.32
N ASP A 408 -22.20 10.26 -7.45
CA ASP A 408 -22.47 11.62 -7.00
C ASP A 408 -21.36 12.17 -6.11
N TYR A 409 -20.72 11.29 -5.32
CA TYR A 409 -19.52 11.67 -4.56
C TYR A 409 -18.36 12.01 -5.48
N ALA A 410 -18.09 11.20 -6.51
CA ALA A 410 -17.07 11.52 -7.53
C ALA A 410 -17.35 12.87 -8.19
N ALA A 411 -18.60 13.15 -8.55
CA ALA A 411 -18.98 14.46 -9.10
C ALA A 411 -18.78 15.59 -8.08
N ALA A 412 -19.04 15.35 -6.78
CA ALA A 412 -18.76 16.33 -5.73
C ALA A 412 -17.26 16.59 -5.57
N VAL A 413 -16.41 15.57 -5.68
CA VAL A 413 -14.95 15.73 -5.68
C VAL A 413 -14.51 16.61 -6.86
N ILE A 414 -14.99 16.33 -8.08
CA ILE A 414 -14.68 17.12 -9.29
C ILE A 414 -15.11 18.58 -9.14
N GLN A 415 -16.27 18.85 -8.54
CA GLN A 415 -16.75 20.20 -8.30
C GLN A 415 -15.90 21.01 -7.31
N ASN A 416 -15.17 20.34 -6.44
CA ASN A 416 -14.34 20.97 -5.39
C ASN A 416 -12.84 21.05 -5.76
N MET A 417 -12.45 20.66 -6.94
CA MET A 417 -11.07 20.77 -7.46
C MET A 417 -10.64 22.22 -7.71
#